data_a8d17840187e973d12a966b62d3d2373
#
_entry.id   a8d17840187e973d12a966b62d3d2373
#
_cell.length_a   1.000
_cell.length_b   1.000
_cell.length_c   1.000
_cell.angle_alpha   90.00
_cell.angle_beta   90.00
_cell.angle_gamma   90.00
#
_symmetry.space_group_name_H-M   'P 1'
#
loop_
_entity.id
_entity.type
_entity.pdbx_description
1 polymer ?
#
loop_
_entity_poly.entity_id
_entity_poly.type
_entity_poly.pdbx_seq_one_letter_code
_entity_poly.pdbx_strand_id
1 'polypeptide(L)'
;LVLGGLISIPLAAAALRFPRLRGGLLAVASVIQTIPGLAMLALFYPVLLAVSELTQDSFGFSVPALGFLPSVAALTLYAILPILRNTVTGLTGIDPTITEAAQGVGMTRRQQLLQVDLPLAAPVIMAGVRMAAVWTIGAATLATPVGQTSLGNYIFSGLQTENWVFVLFGCAAAAILAILVDLLLALVEKATALRDKRRLFAGIAGLVALIGISLVPLARSQTSAYVIGAKNFSEQFILAELIAARLRQAGATVTIKEGLGSAVAFRALANSELDAYVDYTGTLWTNAMGRSDMPPRDQMLSELTRWTKAEYGVTLLGRLGFENAYVLAMRQQRASELGISRIDDLARRAGELSLGSDIEFLDRPEWAALKQSYGLQFRQQFSYNPTFMYRALADGTVDVISAYSSDGRIAADDLTVLEDPHHAVPNYDAVVLMAPKRADDPVLRRALQPLIGALSVEKMRAANYEVDKEVGKMSPAQAAAGLAKSIGLSP
;
A
#
# COMPACT_ATOMS: atom_id res chain seq x y z
N LEU A 1 -15.29 12.57 -3.89
CA LEU A 1 -16.27 13.58 -3.49
C LEU A 1 -17.35 13.77 -4.54
N VAL A 2 -16.99 14.08 -5.78
CA VAL A 2 -17.99 14.30 -6.87
C VAL A 2 -18.90 13.08 -7.03
N LEU A 3 -18.33 11.86 -7.15
CA LEU A 3 -19.10 10.62 -7.23
C LEU A 3 -19.95 10.39 -5.99
N GLY A 4 -19.40 10.62 -4.79
CA GLY A 4 -20.14 10.53 -3.54
C GLY A 4 -21.35 11.47 -3.50
N GLY A 5 -21.17 12.72 -3.96
CA GLY A 5 -22.26 13.70 -4.08
C GLY A 5 -23.31 13.31 -5.11
N LEU A 6 -22.87 12.85 -6.30
CA LEU A 6 -23.77 12.39 -7.37
C LEU A 6 -24.61 11.18 -6.95
N ILE A 7 -24.11 10.33 -6.05
CA ILE A 7 -24.83 9.19 -5.51
C ILE A 7 -25.71 9.61 -4.32
N SER A 8 -25.15 10.35 -3.37
CA SER A 8 -25.82 10.66 -2.09
C SER A 8 -27.01 11.60 -2.22
N ILE A 9 -26.91 12.65 -3.08
CA ILE A 9 -27.96 13.64 -3.20
C ILE A 9 -29.25 13.05 -3.81
N PRO A 10 -29.20 12.28 -4.94
CA PRO A 10 -30.37 11.60 -5.45
C PRO A 10 -30.92 10.53 -4.50
N LEU A 11 -30.04 9.77 -3.81
CA LEU A 11 -30.47 8.80 -2.81
C LEU A 11 -31.19 9.45 -1.63
N ALA A 12 -30.71 10.58 -1.14
CA ALA A 12 -31.38 11.36 -0.09
C ALA A 12 -32.75 11.85 -0.55
N ALA A 13 -32.86 12.40 -1.77
CA ALA A 13 -34.11 12.84 -2.34
C ALA A 13 -35.12 11.67 -2.51
N ALA A 14 -34.65 10.50 -2.93
CA ALA A 14 -35.50 9.28 -2.99
C ALA A 14 -35.89 8.79 -1.61
N ALA A 15 -34.99 8.85 -0.64
CA ALA A 15 -35.23 8.42 0.75
C ALA A 15 -36.29 9.25 1.47
N LEU A 16 -36.47 10.52 1.10
CA LEU A 16 -37.54 11.35 1.62
C LEU A 16 -38.95 10.82 1.23
N ARG A 17 -39.03 10.18 0.07
CA ARG A 17 -40.32 9.64 -0.42
C ARG A 17 -40.68 8.32 0.27
N PHE A 18 -39.70 7.60 0.81
CA PHE A 18 -39.88 6.28 1.42
C PHE A 18 -39.18 6.21 2.78
N PRO A 19 -39.88 6.47 3.90
CA PRO A 19 -39.24 6.51 5.23
C PRO A 19 -38.50 5.23 5.62
N ARG A 20 -38.96 4.05 5.19
CA ARG A 20 -38.28 2.77 5.42
C ARG A 20 -36.96 2.68 4.66
N LEU A 21 -36.91 3.18 3.42
CA LEU A 21 -35.67 3.26 2.62
C LEU A 21 -34.67 4.18 3.26
N ARG A 22 -35.07 5.31 3.85
CA ARG A 22 -34.22 6.25 4.55
C ARG A 22 -33.44 5.60 5.70
N GLY A 23 -34.16 4.85 6.57
CA GLY A 23 -33.53 4.13 7.68
C GLY A 23 -32.50 3.10 7.21
N GLY A 24 -32.88 2.30 6.20
CA GLY A 24 -31.98 1.29 5.60
C GLY A 24 -30.74 1.88 4.96
N LEU A 25 -30.89 2.94 4.16
CA LEU A 25 -29.75 3.60 3.51
C LEU A 25 -28.76 4.20 4.52
N LEU A 26 -29.26 4.88 5.55
CA LEU A 26 -28.40 5.43 6.60
C LEU A 26 -27.72 4.34 7.43
N ALA A 27 -28.42 3.22 7.69
CA ALA A 27 -27.85 2.09 8.40
C ALA A 27 -26.73 1.43 7.59
N VAL A 28 -26.96 1.13 6.31
CA VAL A 28 -25.96 0.56 5.40
C VAL A 28 -24.73 1.49 5.28
N ALA A 29 -24.96 2.78 5.04
CA ALA A 29 -23.87 3.75 4.95
C ALA A 29 -23.08 3.86 6.27
N SER A 30 -23.77 3.78 7.43
CA SER A 30 -23.11 3.77 8.74
C SER A 30 -22.25 2.53 8.94
N VAL A 31 -22.74 1.33 8.55
CA VAL A 31 -21.96 0.08 8.60
C VAL A 31 -20.70 0.19 7.73
N ILE A 32 -20.83 0.69 6.50
CA ILE A 32 -19.69 0.91 5.59
C ILE A 32 -18.62 1.79 6.27
N GLN A 33 -19.02 2.84 6.98
CA GLN A 33 -18.08 3.75 7.64
C GLN A 33 -17.40 3.16 8.89
N THR A 34 -17.93 2.07 9.46
CA THR A 34 -17.25 1.36 10.56
C THR A 34 -16.08 0.50 10.09
N ILE A 35 -16.01 0.18 8.80
CA ILE A 35 -14.90 -0.60 8.25
C ILE A 35 -13.64 0.30 8.25
N PRO A 36 -12.51 -0.13 8.85
CA PRO A 36 -11.28 0.65 8.81
C PRO A 36 -10.83 0.98 7.38
N GLY A 37 -10.28 2.19 7.16
CA GLY A 37 -9.93 2.67 5.81
C GLY A 37 -9.03 1.73 5.02
N LEU A 38 -7.99 1.20 5.67
CA LEU A 38 -7.10 0.24 5.04
C LEU A 38 -7.81 -1.08 4.70
N ALA A 39 -8.69 -1.56 5.58
CA ALA A 39 -9.48 -2.77 5.33
C ALA A 39 -10.45 -2.59 4.15
N MET A 40 -11.08 -1.42 4.04
CA MET A 40 -11.95 -1.10 2.89
C MET A 40 -11.17 -1.13 1.58
N LEU A 41 -9.99 -0.51 1.53
CA LEU A 41 -9.12 -0.53 0.36
C LEU A 41 -8.69 -1.97 0.00
N ALA A 42 -8.32 -2.79 1.01
CA ALA A 42 -7.95 -4.17 0.83
C ALA A 42 -9.11 -5.06 0.33
N LEU A 43 -10.34 -4.79 0.77
CA LEU A 43 -11.53 -5.53 0.31
C LEU A 43 -11.84 -5.32 -1.18
N PHE A 44 -11.55 -4.14 -1.73
CA PHE A 44 -11.75 -3.90 -3.16
C PHE A 44 -10.79 -4.66 -4.05
N TYR A 45 -9.61 -5.02 -3.54
CA TYR A 45 -8.62 -5.73 -4.32
C TYR A 45 -9.12 -7.10 -4.83
N PRO A 46 -9.55 -8.07 -3.99
CA PRO A 46 -10.08 -9.34 -4.46
C PRO A 46 -11.36 -9.20 -5.30
N VAL A 47 -12.20 -8.22 -5.00
CA VAL A 47 -13.43 -7.96 -5.78
C VAL A 47 -13.07 -7.52 -7.20
N LEU A 48 -12.13 -6.59 -7.34
CA LEU A 48 -11.70 -6.12 -8.66
C LEU A 48 -10.88 -7.16 -9.41
N LEU A 49 -10.15 -8.05 -8.73
CA LEU A 49 -9.52 -9.21 -9.37
C LEU A 49 -10.58 -10.12 -10.00
N ALA A 50 -11.62 -10.50 -9.25
CA ALA A 50 -12.70 -11.33 -9.78
C ALA A 50 -13.43 -10.66 -10.96
N VAL A 51 -13.65 -9.33 -10.88
CA VAL A 51 -14.20 -8.55 -12.01
C VAL A 51 -13.24 -8.55 -13.20
N SER A 52 -11.94 -8.41 -12.96
CA SER A 52 -10.92 -8.44 -14.00
C SER A 52 -10.87 -9.78 -14.74
N GLU A 53 -10.92 -10.89 -14.01
CA GLU A 53 -11.01 -12.25 -14.58
C GLU A 53 -12.26 -12.40 -15.44
N LEU A 54 -13.44 -12.02 -14.92
CA LEU A 54 -14.70 -12.08 -15.66
C LEU A 54 -14.70 -11.21 -16.94
N THR A 55 -14.11 -10.01 -16.87
CA THR A 55 -14.05 -9.10 -18.03
C THR A 55 -13.02 -9.57 -19.05
N GLN A 56 -11.92 -10.16 -18.61
CA GLN A 56 -10.91 -10.74 -19.47
C GLN A 56 -11.48 -11.92 -20.26
N ASP A 57 -12.21 -12.82 -19.58
CA ASP A 57 -12.80 -14.01 -20.19
C ASP A 57 -13.97 -13.66 -21.13
N SER A 58 -14.77 -12.64 -20.78
CA SER A 58 -15.99 -12.29 -21.54
C SER A 58 -15.76 -11.26 -22.64
N PHE A 59 -14.82 -10.32 -22.44
CA PHE A 59 -14.66 -9.14 -23.30
C PHE A 59 -13.23 -8.90 -23.77
N GLY A 60 -12.24 -9.67 -23.29
CA GLY A 60 -10.84 -9.57 -23.70
C GLY A 60 -10.08 -8.36 -23.13
N PHE A 61 -10.61 -7.68 -22.10
CA PHE A 61 -9.91 -6.62 -21.39
C PHE A 61 -9.88 -6.87 -19.88
N SER A 62 -8.78 -6.47 -19.21
CA SER A 62 -8.62 -6.57 -17.76
C SER A 62 -8.93 -5.24 -17.08
N VAL A 63 -9.63 -5.31 -15.92
CA VAL A 63 -9.89 -4.16 -15.05
C VAL A 63 -8.75 -4.05 -14.03
N PRO A 64 -8.06 -2.89 -13.91
CA PRO A 64 -6.99 -2.72 -12.93
C PRO A 64 -7.50 -2.96 -11.50
N ALA A 65 -6.92 -3.92 -10.79
CA ALA A 65 -7.25 -4.23 -9.41
C ALA A 65 -6.42 -3.42 -8.40
N LEU A 66 -5.35 -2.76 -8.87
CA LEU A 66 -4.48 -1.90 -8.07
C LEU A 66 -4.55 -0.43 -8.49
N GLY A 67 -4.15 0.44 -7.56
CA GLY A 67 -3.98 1.86 -7.84
C GLY A 67 -5.28 2.65 -7.80
N PHE A 68 -5.60 3.34 -8.89
CA PHE A 68 -6.65 4.37 -8.91
C PHE A 68 -8.06 3.82 -8.64
N LEU A 69 -8.45 2.72 -9.30
CA LEU A 69 -9.82 2.24 -9.26
C LEU A 69 -10.27 1.76 -7.87
N PRO A 70 -9.55 0.86 -7.16
CA PRO A 70 -9.91 0.49 -5.80
C PRO A 70 -9.91 1.67 -4.85
N SER A 71 -8.96 2.61 -5.01
CA SER A 71 -8.87 3.80 -4.19
C SER A 71 -10.10 4.70 -4.38
N VAL A 72 -10.50 4.99 -5.62
CA VAL A 72 -11.69 5.80 -5.91
C VAL A 72 -12.96 5.13 -5.41
N ALA A 73 -13.11 3.82 -5.58
CA ALA A 73 -14.28 3.08 -5.10
C ALA A 73 -14.42 3.18 -3.57
N ALA A 74 -13.34 2.88 -2.82
CA ALA A 74 -13.33 2.95 -1.37
C ALA A 74 -13.60 4.38 -0.87
N LEU A 75 -12.88 5.37 -1.40
CA LEU A 75 -13.03 6.77 -1.00
C LEU A 75 -14.41 7.34 -1.34
N THR A 76 -15.03 6.86 -2.43
CA THR A 76 -16.41 7.23 -2.78
C THR A 76 -17.39 6.71 -1.73
N LEU A 77 -17.26 5.45 -1.31
CA LEU A 77 -18.11 4.88 -0.24
C LEU A 77 -17.96 5.65 1.08
N TYR A 78 -16.75 6.03 1.45
CA TYR A 78 -16.52 6.86 2.64
C TYR A 78 -17.16 8.23 2.55
N ALA A 79 -17.21 8.84 1.36
CA ALA A 79 -17.82 10.14 1.16
C ALA A 79 -19.36 10.10 1.22
N ILE A 80 -19.97 8.94 0.94
CA ILE A 80 -21.44 8.82 0.85
C ILE A 80 -22.12 9.17 2.17
N LEU A 81 -21.71 8.60 3.31
CA LEU A 81 -22.45 8.77 4.56
C LEU A 81 -22.52 10.23 5.04
N PRO A 82 -21.42 11.00 5.12
CA PRO A 82 -21.49 12.39 5.55
C PRO A 82 -22.38 13.23 4.62
N ILE A 83 -22.28 13.04 3.31
CA ILE A 83 -23.08 13.77 2.33
C ILE A 83 -24.54 13.35 2.41
N LEU A 84 -24.83 12.05 2.44
CA LEU A 84 -26.19 11.51 2.53
C LEU A 84 -26.90 11.99 3.80
N ARG A 85 -26.23 11.87 4.96
CA ARG A 85 -26.79 12.27 6.26
C ARG A 85 -27.13 13.75 6.30
N ASN A 86 -26.19 14.60 5.86
CA ASN A 86 -26.42 16.05 5.85
C ASN A 86 -27.46 16.46 4.79
N THR A 87 -27.51 15.78 3.65
CA THR A 87 -28.54 16.03 2.64
C THR A 87 -29.94 15.69 3.19
N VAL A 88 -30.07 14.51 3.83
CA VAL A 88 -31.34 14.15 4.49
C VAL A 88 -31.71 15.16 5.57
N THR A 89 -30.76 15.54 6.44
CA THR A 89 -31.00 16.53 7.50
C THR A 89 -31.40 17.88 6.94
N GLY A 90 -30.69 18.38 5.91
CA GLY A 90 -30.99 19.66 5.29
C GLY A 90 -32.39 19.69 4.63
N LEU A 91 -32.74 18.62 3.93
CA LEU A 91 -34.02 18.52 3.27
C LEU A 91 -35.21 18.31 4.25
N THR A 92 -34.99 17.57 5.35
CA THR A 92 -36.02 17.37 6.37
C THR A 92 -36.16 18.56 7.34
N GLY A 93 -35.14 19.42 7.40
CA GLY A 93 -35.17 20.63 8.24
C GLY A 93 -35.83 21.86 7.61
N ILE A 94 -36.35 21.74 6.39
CA ILE A 94 -37.06 22.84 5.72
C ILE A 94 -38.40 23.05 6.41
N ASP A 95 -38.74 24.31 6.68
CA ASP A 95 -40.04 24.66 7.28
C ASP A 95 -41.20 24.17 6.41
N PRO A 96 -42.15 23.40 6.98
CA PRO A 96 -43.30 22.89 6.26
C PRO A 96 -44.15 23.99 5.56
N THR A 97 -44.21 25.19 6.12
CA THR A 97 -44.93 26.33 5.53
C THR A 97 -44.37 26.73 4.17
N ILE A 98 -43.05 26.61 3.97
CA ILE A 98 -42.42 26.90 2.67
C ILE A 98 -42.83 25.84 1.64
N THR A 99 -42.87 24.57 2.06
CA THR A 99 -43.29 23.45 1.22
C THR A 99 -44.74 23.59 0.81
N GLU A 100 -45.62 23.96 1.75
CA GLU A 100 -47.03 24.19 1.49
C GLU A 100 -47.24 25.40 0.53
N ALA A 101 -46.50 26.49 0.73
CA ALA A 101 -46.54 27.64 -0.17
C ALA A 101 -46.13 27.28 -1.59
N ALA A 102 -45.05 26.49 -1.76
CA ALA A 102 -44.59 26.02 -3.07
C ALA A 102 -45.66 25.15 -3.78
N GLN A 103 -46.36 24.30 -3.03
CA GLN A 103 -47.46 23.52 -3.55
C GLN A 103 -48.70 24.38 -3.88
N GLY A 104 -48.96 25.39 -3.05
CA GLY A 104 -50.07 26.33 -3.25
C GLY A 104 -49.93 27.17 -4.54
N VAL A 105 -48.73 27.47 -4.97
CA VAL A 105 -48.49 28.13 -6.27
C VAL A 105 -48.38 27.18 -7.46
N GLY A 106 -48.71 25.89 -7.24
CA GLY A 106 -48.81 24.89 -8.31
C GLY A 106 -47.45 24.28 -8.75
N MET A 107 -46.41 24.38 -7.94
CA MET A 107 -45.13 23.74 -8.26
C MET A 107 -45.26 22.21 -8.31
N THR A 108 -44.71 21.61 -9.35
CA THR A 108 -44.50 20.17 -9.40
C THR A 108 -43.46 19.76 -8.37
N ARG A 109 -43.47 18.53 -7.89
CA ARG A 109 -42.49 18.01 -6.92
C ARG A 109 -41.02 18.20 -7.39
N ARG A 110 -40.79 18.08 -8.71
CA ARG A 110 -39.46 18.29 -9.29
C ARG A 110 -39.04 19.78 -9.24
N GLN A 111 -39.96 20.67 -9.53
CA GLN A 111 -39.74 22.12 -9.42
C GLN A 111 -39.49 22.52 -7.96
N GLN A 112 -40.34 22.03 -7.03
CA GLN A 112 -40.13 22.25 -5.60
C GLN A 112 -38.74 21.77 -5.16
N LEU A 113 -38.37 20.52 -5.46
CA LEU A 113 -37.04 19.97 -5.08
C LEU A 113 -35.86 20.81 -5.63
N LEU A 114 -35.90 21.16 -6.92
CA LEU A 114 -34.77 21.82 -7.58
C LEU A 114 -34.73 23.34 -7.32
N GLN A 115 -35.86 24.01 -7.15
CA GLN A 115 -35.94 25.47 -7.06
C GLN A 115 -36.12 25.97 -5.63
N VAL A 116 -36.58 25.10 -4.70
CA VAL A 116 -36.86 25.46 -3.31
C VAL A 116 -36.04 24.63 -2.35
N ASP A 117 -36.27 23.30 -2.33
CA ASP A 117 -35.72 22.44 -1.28
C ASP A 117 -34.20 22.33 -1.33
N LEU A 118 -33.62 22.01 -2.49
CA LEU A 118 -32.17 21.91 -2.65
C LEU A 118 -31.43 23.23 -2.41
N PRO A 119 -31.89 24.38 -2.93
CA PRO A 119 -31.25 25.67 -2.62
C PRO A 119 -31.30 26.04 -1.14
N LEU A 120 -32.40 25.73 -0.43
CA LEU A 120 -32.51 25.99 1.01
C LEU A 120 -31.67 25.00 1.85
N ALA A 121 -31.58 23.75 1.43
CA ALA A 121 -30.77 22.73 2.08
C ALA A 121 -29.26 22.85 1.74
N ALA A 122 -28.89 23.63 0.71
CA ALA A 122 -27.52 23.69 0.19
C ALA A 122 -26.46 24.01 1.25
N PRO A 123 -26.63 24.91 2.21
CA PRO A 123 -25.61 25.12 3.25
C PRO A 123 -25.36 23.86 4.11
N VAL A 124 -26.42 23.13 4.48
CA VAL A 124 -26.30 21.87 5.27
C VAL A 124 -25.69 20.76 4.44
N ILE A 125 -26.05 20.67 3.16
CA ILE A 125 -25.44 19.71 2.21
C ILE A 125 -23.95 20.01 2.08
N MET A 126 -23.57 21.26 1.94
CA MET A 126 -22.17 21.69 1.82
C MET A 126 -21.35 21.38 3.08
N ALA A 127 -21.94 21.49 4.27
CA ALA A 127 -21.30 21.04 5.51
C ALA A 127 -20.99 19.52 5.46
N GLY A 128 -21.90 18.70 4.92
CA GLY A 128 -21.65 17.29 4.67
C GLY A 128 -20.56 17.02 3.65
N VAL A 129 -20.50 17.80 2.58
CA VAL A 129 -19.45 17.72 1.55
C VAL A 129 -18.08 18.07 2.14
N ARG A 130 -18.01 19.11 2.98
CA ARG A 130 -16.78 19.53 3.69
C ARG A 130 -16.26 18.41 4.59
N MET A 131 -17.14 17.83 5.41
CA MET A 131 -16.76 16.71 6.28
C MET A 131 -16.25 15.53 5.45
N ALA A 132 -16.95 15.16 4.38
CA ALA A 132 -16.54 14.11 3.47
C ALA A 132 -15.16 14.42 2.82
N ALA A 133 -14.89 15.67 2.46
CA ALA A 133 -13.63 16.10 1.84
C ALA A 133 -12.45 15.86 2.78
N VAL A 134 -12.52 16.35 4.01
CA VAL A 134 -11.44 16.21 5.01
C VAL A 134 -11.16 14.73 5.28
N TRP A 135 -12.21 13.93 5.51
CA TRP A 135 -12.08 12.49 5.76
C TRP A 135 -11.50 11.74 4.56
N THR A 136 -11.94 12.08 3.34
CA THR A 136 -11.46 11.43 2.11
C THR A 136 -9.99 11.75 1.85
N ILE A 137 -9.51 12.97 2.12
CA ILE A 137 -8.11 13.35 1.98
C ILE A 137 -7.25 12.56 2.97
N GLY A 138 -7.67 12.47 4.24
CA GLY A 138 -6.98 11.64 5.24
C GLY A 138 -6.93 10.17 4.83
N ALA A 139 -8.07 9.59 4.43
CA ALA A 139 -8.13 8.19 3.99
C ALA A 139 -7.32 7.93 2.70
N ALA A 140 -7.18 8.91 1.81
CA ALA A 140 -6.40 8.78 0.59
C ALA A 140 -4.90 8.52 0.85
N THR A 141 -4.35 8.95 1.99
CA THR A 141 -2.98 8.63 2.38
C THR A 141 -2.78 7.12 2.63
N LEU A 142 -3.86 6.40 2.98
CA LEU A 142 -3.83 4.95 3.19
C LEU A 142 -3.89 4.13 1.88
N ALA A 143 -3.99 4.78 0.72
CA ALA A 143 -4.08 4.09 -0.57
C ALA A 143 -2.72 3.59 -1.11
N THR A 144 -1.61 3.96 -0.49
CA THR A 144 -0.26 3.51 -0.85
C THR A 144 -0.14 1.96 -0.89
N PRO A 145 -0.60 1.19 0.13
CA PRO A 145 -0.49 -0.27 0.10
C PRO A 145 -1.26 -0.99 -1.02
N VAL A 146 -2.23 -0.31 -1.64
CA VAL A 146 -2.94 -0.83 -2.83
C VAL A 146 -2.36 -0.27 -4.14
N GLY A 147 -1.14 0.25 -4.10
CA GLY A 147 -0.40 0.71 -5.27
C GLY A 147 -0.83 2.07 -5.83
N GLN A 148 -1.59 2.87 -5.08
CA GLN A 148 -1.94 4.23 -5.46
C GLN A 148 -0.91 5.21 -4.91
N THR A 149 -0.23 5.93 -5.80
CA THR A 149 0.66 7.03 -5.39
C THR A 149 -0.13 8.12 -4.70
N SER A 150 0.26 8.47 -3.49
CA SER A 150 -0.38 9.47 -2.65
C SER A 150 0.65 10.15 -1.73
N LEU A 151 0.23 11.15 -0.96
CA LEU A 151 1.08 11.71 0.11
C LEU A 151 1.42 10.67 1.20
N GLY A 152 0.67 9.57 1.25
CA GLY A 152 0.97 8.42 2.08
C GLY A 152 2.30 7.73 1.74
N ASN A 153 2.79 7.83 0.49
CA ASN A 153 4.10 7.27 0.13
C ASN A 153 5.22 7.86 1.00
N TYR A 154 5.20 9.18 1.26
CA TYR A 154 6.17 9.80 2.17
C TYR A 154 6.03 9.28 3.61
N ILE A 155 4.78 9.08 4.08
CA ILE A 155 4.51 8.57 5.42
C ILE A 155 4.99 7.12 5.55
N PHE A 156 4.58 6.23 4.64
CA PHE A 156 4.91 4.81 4.70
C PHE A 156 6.40 4.56 4.45
N SER A 157 6.98 5.18 3.41
CA SER A 157 8.42 5.07 3.15
C SER A 157 9.24 5.66 4.29
N GLY A 158 8.81 6.81 4.83
CA GLY A 158 9.45 7.42 6.01
C GLY A 158 9.38 6.54 7.26
N LEU A 159 8.27 5.87 7.52
CA LEU A 159 8.13 4.90 8.61
C LEU A 159 9.03 3.68 8.40
N GLN A 160 9.09 3.14 7.19
CA GLN A 160 9.92 1.97 6.87
C GLN A 160 11.42 2.24 6.99
N THR A 161 11.84 3.46 6.66
CA THR A 161 13.24 3.87 6.69
C THR A 161 13.60 4.70 7.93
N GLU A 162 12.72 4.81 8.94
CA GLU A 162 12.84 5.69 10.12
C GLU A 162 13.18 7.15 9.77
N ASN A 163 12.81 7.60 8.58
CA ASN A 163 13.03 8.98 8.14
C ASN A 163 11.86 9.88 8.58
N TRP A 164 11.97 10.43 9.79
CA TRP A 164 10.93 11.28 10.37
C TRP A 164 10.68 12.57 9.59
N VAL A 165 11.66 13.05 8.83
CA VAL A 165 11.46 14.21 7.93
C VAL A 165 10.45 13.88 6.84
N PHE A 166 10.51 12.68 6.26
CA PHE A 166 9.55 12.21 5.25
C PHE A 166 8.17 12.02 5.87
N VAL A 167 8.08 11.41 7.06
CA VAL A 167 6.81 11.23 7.77
C VAL A 167 6.15 12.58 8.04
N LEU A 168 6.90 13.52 8.64
CA LEU A 168 6.39 14.86 8.96
C LEU A 168 5.99 15.64 7.69
N PHE A 169 6.78 15.53 6.62
CA PHE A 169 6.45 16.15 5.33
C PHE A 169 5.13 15.61 4.78
N GLY A 170 4.97 14.28 4.74
CA GLY A 170 3.73 13.65 4.25
C GLY A 170 2.51 14.03 5.08
N CYS A 171 2.63 14.04 6.42
CA CYS A 171 1.57 14.46 7.33
C CYS A 171 1.23 15.94 7.16
N ALA A 172 2.22 16.82 7.14
CA ALA A 172 2.02 18.27 6.98
C ALA A 172 1.40 18.60 5.62
N ALA A 173 1.89 18.00 4.54
CA ALA A 173 1.35 18.21 3.20
C ALA A 173 -0.11 17.75 3.09
N ALA A 174 -0.46 16.59 3.66
CA ALA A 174 -1.84 16.09 3.71
C ALA A 174 -2.75 17.01 4.53
N ALA A 175 -2.28 17.48 5.68
CA ALA A 175 -3.03 18.41 6.53
C ALA A 175 -3.25 19.78 5.84
N ILE A 176 -2.22 20.35 5.20
CA ILE A 176 -2.32 21.60 4.44
C ILE A 176 -3.32 21.43 3.31
N LEU A 177 -3.25 20.34 2.55
CA LEU A 177 -4.20 20.05 1.47
C LEU A 177 -5.64 19.97 2.01
N ALA A 178 -5.86 19.26 3.12
CA ALA A 178 -7.18 19.14 3.75
C ALA A 178 -7.72 20.50 4.20
N ILE A 179 -6.88 21.34 4.83
CA ILE A 179 -7.25 22.70 5.27
C ILE A 179 -7.59 23.59 4.06
N LEU A 180 -6.78 23.56 2.99
CA LEU A 180 -7.02 24.35 1.80
C LEU A 180 -8.35 23.96 1.14
N VAL A 181 -8.63 22.68 0.98
CA VAL A 181 -9.89 22.19 0.42
C VAL A 181 -11.05 22.56 1.33
N ASP A 182 -10.93 22.42 2.63
CA ASP A 182 -11.98 22.81 3.59
C ASP A 182 -12.28 24.31 3.53
N LEU A 183 -11.26 25.17 3.48
CA LEU A 183 -11.44 26.62 3.35
C LEU A 183 -12.14 27.02 2.05
N LEU A 184 -11.79 26.39 0.93
CA LEU A 184 -12.44 26.64 -0.36
C LEU A 184 -13.89 26.17 -0.35
N LEU A 185 -14.17 25.02 0.23
CA LEU A 185 -15.55 24.50 0.39
C LEU A 185 -16.35 25.35 1.38
N ALA A 186 -15.73 25.85 2.47
CA ALA A 186 -16.36 26.81 3.39
C ALA A 186 -16.73 28.12 2.70
N LEU A 187 -15.90 28.57 1.75
CA LEU A 187 -16.22 29.75 0.95
C LEU A 187 -17.45 29.49 0.06
N VAL A 188 -17.54 28.32 -0.56
CA VAL A 188 -18.72 27.89 -1.34
C VAL A 188 -19.95 27.78 -0.46
N GLU A 189 -19.86 27.20 0.72
CA GLU A 189 -20.95 27.08 1.69
C GLU A 189 -21.49 28.47 2.11
N LYS A 190 -20.60 29.39 2.50
CA LYS A 190 -20.98 30.76 2.84
C LYS A 190 -21.59 31.50 1.66
N ALA A 191 -21.07 31.28 0.45
CA ALA A 191 -21.58 31.87 -0.76
C ALA A 191 -23.02 31.40 -1.09
N THR A 192 -23.32 30.11 -0.88
CA THR A 192 -24.67 29.58 -1.06
C THR A 192 -25.63 30.12 -0.02
N ALA A 193 -25.20 30.22 1.25
CA ALA A 193 -26.03 30.76 2.34
C ALA A 193 -26.34 32.27 2.13
N LEU A 194 -25.35 33.06 1.69
CA LEU A 194 -25.48 34.50 1.48
C LEU A 194 -25.93 34.88 0.07
N ARG A 195 -26.13 33.91 -0.82
CA ARG A 195 -26.41 34.09 -2.26
C ARG A 195 -25.39 35.02 -2.96
N ASP A 196 -24.11 35.00 -2.52
CA ASP A 196 -23.02 35.80 -3.03
C ASP A 196 -22.30 35.10 -4.20
N LYS A 197 -22.63 35.52 -5.42
CA LYS A 197 -22.07 34.95 -6.65
C LYS A 197 -20.55 35.12 -6.76
N ARG A 198 -19.97 36.21 -6.19
CA ARG A 198 -18.52 36.46 -6.26
C ARG A 198 -17.76 35.44 -5.41
N ARG A 199 -18.21 35.21 -4.19
CA ARG A 199 -17.63 34.19 -3.30
C ARG A 199 -17.80 32.79 -3.87
N LEU A 200 -18.96 32.49 -4.46
CA LEU A 200 -19.21 31.23 -5.11
C LEU A 200 -18.23 30.99 -6.27
N PHE A 201 -18.07 31.97 -7.13
CA PHE A 201 -17.11 31.88 -8.23
C PHE A 201 -15.68 31.74 -7.73
N ALA A 202 -15.25 32.51 -6.72
CA ALA A 202 -13.91 32.39 -6.13
C ALA A 202 -13.64 31.00 -5.53
N GLY A 203 -14.59 30.44 -4.77
CA GLY A 203 -14.45 29.09 -4.20
C GLY A 203 -14.37 28.00 -5.26
N ILE A 204 -15.26 28.04 -6.26
CA ILE A 204 -15.24 27.08 -7.38
C ILE A 204 -13.96 27.23 -8.21
N ALA A 205 -13.56 28.44 -8.55
CA ALA A 205 -12.32 28.69 -9.30
C ALA A 205 -11.09 28.20 -8.55
N GLY A 206 -11.04 28.38 -7.22
CA GLY A 206 -9.98 27.86 -6.38
C GLY A 206 -9.92 26.31 -6.39
N LEU A 207 -11.06 25.65 -6.28
CA LEU A 207 -11.14 24.18 -6.39
C LEU A 207 -10.72 23.66 -7.77
N VAL A 208 -11.20 24.31 -8.83
CA VAL A 208 -10.82 23.99 -10.22
C VAL A 208 -9.32 24.22 -10.44
N ALA A 209 -8.76 25.31 -9.92
CA ALA A 209 -7.32 25.56 -9.99
C ALA A 209 -6.51 24.48 -9.24
N LEU A 210 -6.95 24.07 -8.06
CA LEU A 210 -6.30 23.00 -7.29
C LEU A 210 -6.31 21.68 -8.06
N ILE A 211 -7.46 21.32 -8.65
CA ILE A 211 -7.59 20.13 -9.52
C ILE A 211 -6.70 20.29 -10.76
N GLY A 212 -6.71 21.46 -11.40
CA GLY A 212 -5.88 21.73 -12.57
C GLY A 212 -4.39 21.56 -12.28
N ILE A 213 -3.92 22.11 -11.15
CA ILE A 213 -2.53 21.94 -10.70
C ILE A 213 -2.21 20.46 -10.46
N SER A 214 -3.12 19.70 -9.86
CA SER A 214 -2.92 18.27 -9.61
C SER A 214 -2.88 17.44 -10.89
N LEU A 215 -3.48 17.89 -11.99
CA LEU A 215 -3.47 17.23 -13.29
C LEU A 215 -2.25 17.58 -14.16
N VAL A 216 -1.52 18.65 -13.83
CA VAL A 216 -0.32 19.05 -14.59
C VAL A 216 0.73 17.93 -14.68
N PRO A 217 1.07 17.18 -13.62
CA PRO A 217 1.98 16.04 -13.73
C PRO A 217 1.43 14.94 -14.65
N LEU A 218 0.12 14.69 -14.64
CA LEU A 218 -0.54 13.71 -15.51
C LEU A 218 -0.45 14.10 -16.99
N ALA A 219 -0.63 15.39 -17.29
CA ALA A 219 -0.50 15.90 -18.66
C ALA A 219 0.96 15.92 -19.16
N ARG A 220 1.91 16.00 -18.23
CA ARG A 220 3.34 15.93 -18.51
C ARG A 220 3.91 14.51 -18.39
N SER A 221 3.21 13.58 -17.75
CA SER A 221 3.64 12.19 -17.70
C SER A 221 3.57 11.63 -19.11
N GLN A 222 4.71 11.51 -19.76
CA GLN A 222 4.88 10.54 -20.82
C GLN A 222 4.42 9.20 -20.20
N THR A 223 3.56 8.49 -20.92
CA THR A 223 3.12 7.16 -20.50
C THR A 223 4.36 6.37 -20.09
N SER A 224 4.45 6.01 -18.80
CA SER A 224 5.63 5.30 -18.30
C SER A 224 5.80 4.05 -19.13
N ALA A 225 6.94 3.91 -19.80
CA ALA A 225 7.19 2.72 -20.60
C ALA A 225 7.27 1.47 -19.71
N TYR A 226 7.68 1.67 -18.41
CA TYR A 226 7.82 0.58 -17.44
C TYR A 226 7.28 0.96 -16.07
N VAL A 227 6.66 -0.03 -15.40
CA VAL A 227 6.18 0.03 -14.03
C VAL A 227 6.91 -1.04 -13.22
N ILE A 228 7.76 -0.62 -12.29
CA ILE A 228 8.53 -1.51 -11.42
C ILE A 228 7.85 -1.60 -10.06
N GLY A 229 7.67 -2.82 -9.55
CA GLY A 229 7.10 -3.06 -8.23
C GLY A 229 8.16 -3.09 -7.14
N ALA A 230 7.79 -2.65 -5.93
CA ALA A 230 8.58 -2.80 -4.70
C ALA A 230 7.69 -3.23 -3.54
N LYS A 231 8.12 -4.23 -2.76
CA LYS A 231 7.47 -4.58 -1.50
C LYS A 231 7.74 -3.50 -0.45
N ASN A 232 7.23 -3.67 0.76
CA ASN A 232 7.18 -2.63 1.80
C ASN A 232 8.39 -2.64 2.75
N PHE A 233 9.61 -2.80 2.25
CA PHE A 233 10.84 -2.72 3.04
C PHE A 233 12.04 -2.20 2.22
N SER A 234 13.05 -1.69 2.90
CA SER A 234 14.16 -0.90 2.33
C SER A 234 14.89 -1.58 1.18
N GLU A 235 15.19 -2.88 1.31
CA GLU A 235 15.84 -3.66 0.25
C GLU A 235 15.08 -3.61 -1.07
N GLN A 236 13.76 -3.73 -1.00
CA GLN A 236 12.91 -3.70 -2.19
C GLN A 236 12.88 -2.32 -2.85
N PHE A 237 12.92 -1.25 -2.05
CA PHE A 237 13.02 0.11 -2.59
C PHE A 237 14.36 0.33 -3.30
N ILE A 238 15.47 -0.17 -2.71
CA ILE A 238 16.80 -0.11 -3.32
C ILE A 238 16.84 -0.90 -4.63
N LEU A 239 16.31 -2.12 -4.65
CA LEU A 239 16.30 -2.97 -5.85
C LEU A 239 15.42 -2.40 -6.95
N ALA A 240 14.27 -1.83 -6.60
CA ALA A 240 13.39 -1.18 -7.57
C ALA A 240 14.03 0.08 -8.18
N GLU A 241 14.71 0.90 -7.37
CA GLU A 241 15.46 2.06 -7.87
C GLU A 241 16.66 1.63 -8.71
N LEU A 242 17.36 0.54 -8.35
CA LEU A 242 18.44 -0.03 -9.16
C LEU A 242 17.94 -0.44 -10.56
N ILE A 243 16.81 -1.16 -10.63
CA ILE A 243 16.18 -1.55 -11.89
C ILE A 243 15.73 -0.30 -12.67
N ALA A 244 15.08 0.64 -11.98
CA ALA A 244 14.60 1.87 -12.60
C ALA A 244 15.75 2.72 -13.17
N ALA A 245 16.87 2.84 -12.47
CA ALA A 245 18.05 3.54 -12.94
C ALA A 245 18.59 2.91 -14.24
N ARG A 246 18.68 1.57 -14.29
CA ARG A 246 19.10 0.84 -15.49
C ARG A 246 18.20 1.09 -16.70
N LEU A 247 16.89 1.13 -16.48
CA LEU A 247 15.91 1.42 -17.54
C LEU A 247 15.95 2.88 -17.99
N ARG A 248 16.12 3.82 -17.05
CA ARG A 248 16.29 5.25 -17.36
C ARG A 248 17.54 5.50 -18.19
N GLN A 249 18.65 4.81 -17.90
CA GLN A 249 19.87 4.84 -18.72
C GLN A 249 19.65 4.34 -20.14
N ALA A 250 18.71 3.38 -20.32
CA ALA A 250 18.29 2.92 -21.65
C ALA A 250 17.29 3.87 -22.35
N GLY A 251 17.05 5.07 -21.76
CA GLY A 251 16.15 6.08 -22.32
C GLY A 251 14.67 5.87 -21.99
N ALA A 252 14.34 4.92 -21.11
CA ALA A 252 12.96 4.62 -20.75
C ALA A 252 12.43 5.52 -19.61
N THR A 253 11.13 5.81 -19.65
CA THR A 253 10.42 6.40 -18.50
C THR A 253 9.96 5.28 -17.57
N VAL A 254 10.19 5.45 -16.27
CA VAL A 254 9.91 4.42 -15.26
C VAL A 254 9.13 5.00 -14.09
N THR A 255 8.07 4.30 -13.73
CA THR A 255 7.33 4.54 -12.47
C THR A 255 7.58 3.38 -11.51
N ILE A 256 7.83 3.67 -10.23
CA ILE A 256 7.93 2.66 -9.18
C ILE A 256 6.62 2.66 -8.39
N LYS A 257 6.06 1.46 -8.18
CA LYS A 257 4.95 1.23 -7.26
C LYS A 257 5.49 0.57 -5.99
N GLU A 258 5.54 1.33 -4.92
CA GLU A 258 6.10 0.92 -3.63
C GLU A 258 5.04 0.44 -2.64
N GLY A 259 5.50 -0.26 -1.59
CA GLY A 259 4.66 -0.61 -0.45
C GLY A 259 3.72 -1.80 -0.69
N LEU A 260 3.98 -2.60 -1.71
CA LEU A 260 3.14 -3.75 -2.07
C LEU A 260 3.38 -4.93 -1.11
N GLY A 261 2.30 -5.59 -0.68
CA GLY A 261 2.40 -6.90 -0.03
C GLY A 261 2.81 -7.99 -1.04
N SER A 262 3.40 -9.10 -0.55
CA SER A 262 3.94 -10.16 -1.42
C SER A 262 2.90 -10.73 -2.39
N ALA A 263 1.72 -11.11 -1.89
CA ALA A 263 0.65 -11.65 -2.74
C ALA A 263 0.14 -10.62 -3.77
N VAL A 264 0.05 -9.35 -3.34
CA VAL A 264 -0.40 -8.24 -4.19
C VAL A 264 0.60 -7.98 -5.33
N ALA A 265 1.91 -7.95 -5.03
CA ALA A 265 2.96 -7.72 -6.00
C ALA A 265 2.99 -8.81 -7.09
N PHE A 266 2.91 -10.10 -6.67
CA PHE A 266 2.90 -11.22 -7.61
C PHE A 266 1.67 -11.19 -8.53
N ARG A 267 0.46 -10.98 -7.98
CA ARG A 267 -0.77 -10.88 -8.77
C ARG A 267 -0.75 -9.69 -9.73
N ALA A 268 -0.25 -8.54 -9.29
CA ALA A 268 -0.10 -7.36 -10.14
C ALA A 268 0.85 -7.60 -11.31
N LEU A 269 1.95 -8.36 -11.09
CA LEU A 269 2.86 -8.76 -12.16
C LEU A 269 2.17 -9.72 -13.12
N ALA A 270 1.50 -10.76 -12.61
CA ALA A 270 0.78 -11.75 -13.41
C ALA A 270 -0.29 -11.09 -14.30
N ASN A 271 -1.00 -10.10 -13.79
CA ASN A 271 -1.99 -9.30 -14.51
C ASN A 271 -1.38 -8.18 -15.37
N SER A 272 -0.04 -8.11 -15.46
CA SER A 272 0.67 -7.09 -16.23
C SER A 272 0.43 -5.62 -15.78
N GLU A 273 0.04 -5.41 -14.53
CA GLU A 273 -0.01 -4.08 -13.90
C GLU A 273 1.37 -3.59 -13.44
N LEU A 274 2.29 -4.53 -13.21
CA LEU A 274 3.72 -4.30 -13.08
C LEU A 274 4.42 -4.90 -14.29
N ASP A 275 5.59 -4.38 -14.64
CA ASP A 275 6.43 -4.91 -15.72
C ASP A 275 7.53 -5.82 -15.20
N ALA A 276 8.10 -5.50 -14.04
CA ALA A 276 9.06 -6.34 -13.32
C ALA A 276 9.07 -6.00 -11.82
N TYR A 277 9.52 -6.93 -11.00
CA TYR A 277 9.89 -6.71 -9.61
C TYR A 277 10.81 -7.84 -9.12
N VAL A 278 11.38 -7.67 -7.93
CA VAL A 278 12.17 -8.71 -7.25
C VAL A 278 11.31 -9.43 -6.24
N ASP A 279 11.30 -10.76 -6.29
CA ASP A 279 10.71 -11.61 -5.26
C ASP A 279 11.73 -12.60 -4.72
N TYR A 280 11.30 -13.47 -3.81
CA TYR A 280 12.16 -14.47 -3.18
C TYR A 280 11.60 -15.87 -3.42
N THR A 281 12.49 -16.82 -3.70
CA THR A 281 12.08 -18.20 -4.03
C THR A 281 11.21 -18.82 -2.95
N GLY A 282 11.56 -18.66 -1.67
CA GLY A 282 10.76 -19.16 -0.55
C GLY A 282 9.36 -18.54 -0.49
N THR A 283 9.23 -17.21 -0.72
CA THR A 283 7.92 -16.56 -0.76
C THR A 283 7.04 -17.10 -1.89
N LEU A 284 7.61 -17.27 -3.08
CA LEU A 284 6.87 -17.83 -4.22
C LEU A 284 6.46 -19.28 -3.96
N TRP A 285 7.36 -20.06 -3.35
CA TRP A 285 7.13 -21.48 -3.04
C TRP A 285 6.03 -21.68 -2.01
N THR A 286 6.15 -20.99 -0.87
CA THR A 286 5.22 -21.21 0.26
C THR A 286 3.91 -20.44 0.05
N ASN A 287 3.93 -19.18 -0.38
CA ASN A 287 2.73 -18.35 -0.44
C ASN A 287 2.01 -18.44 -1.79
N ALA A 288 2.74 -18.43 -2.91
CA ALA A 288 2.10 -18.40 -4.22
C ALA A 288 1.75 -19.80 -4.74
N MET A 289 2.66 -20.79 -4.57
CA MET A 289 2.41 -22.19 -4.91
C MET A 289 1.69 -22.98 -3.81
N GLY A 290 1.69 -22.50 -2.55
CA GLY A 290 1.09 -23.18 -1.41
C GLY A 290 1.84 -24.47 -1.00
N ARG A 291 3.14 -24.57 -1.28
CA ARG A 291 3.96 -25.75 -0.94
C ARG A 291 4.70 -25.55 0.37
N SER A 292 4.84 -26.65 1.13
CA SER A 292 5.54 -26.69 2.42
C SER A 292 6.77 -27.59 2.42
N ASP A 293 7.01 -28.34 1.34
CA ASP A 293 8.22 -29.14 1.17
C ASP A 293 9.43 -28.26 0.82
N MET A 294 10.62 -28.73 1.10
CA MET A 294 11.86 -27.97 0.94
C MET A 294 12.83 -28.71 0.01
N PRO A 295 12.61 -28.65 -1.31
CA PRO A 295 13.52 -29.26 -2.26
C PRO A 295 14.87 -28.53 -2.30
N PRO A 296 15.91 -29.17 -2.85
CA PRO A 296 17.19 -28.52 -3.07
C PRO A 296 17.03 -27.22 -3.88
N ARG A 297 17.88 -26.22 -3.58
CA ARG A 297 17.85 -24.84 -4.10
C ARG A 297 17.64 -24.74 -5.61
N ASP A 298 18.36 -25.56 -6.40
CA ASP A 298 18.27 -25.54 -7.86
C ASP A 298 17.00 -26.20 -8.38
N GLN A 299 16.51 -27.22 -7.69
CA GLN A 299 15.23 -27.85 -7.99
C GLN A 299 14.09 -26.88 -7.75
N MET A 300 14.06 -26.19 -6.59
CA MET A 300 13.08 -25.14 -6.27
C MET A 300 13.03 -24.09 -7.37
N LEU A 301 14.18 -23.56 -7.79
CA LEU A 301 14.26 -22.56 -8.84
C LEU A 301 13.71 -23.07 -10.16
N SER A 302 14.06 -24.30 -10.55
CA SER A 302 13.62 -24.88 -11.82
C SER A 302 12.11 -25.14 -11.85
N GLU A 303 11.55 -25.57 -10.73
CA GLU A 303 10.11 -25.79 -10.58
C GLU A 303 9.36 -24.45 -10.57
N LEU A 304 9.83 -23.44 -9.84
CA LEU A 304 9.27 -22.09 -9.86
C LEU A 304 9.28 -21.48 -11.25
N THR A 305 10.40 -21.63 -12.00
CA THR A 305 10.53 -21.10 -13.36
C THR A 305 9.48 -21.72 -14.30
N ARG A 306 9.26 -23.03 -14.19
CA ARG A 306 8.24 -23.72 -15.00
C ARG A 306 6.84 -23.32 -14.59
N TRP A 307 6.56 -23.29 -13.29
CA TRP A 307 5.24 -22.97 -12.74
C TRP A 307 4.82 -21.53 -13.04
N THR A 308 5.68 -20.54 -12.78
CA THR A 308 5.36 -19.12 -13.04
C THR A 308 5.07 -18.90 -14.53
N LYS A 309 5.81 -19.60 -15.41
CA LYS A 309 5.60 -19.51 -16.85
C LYS A 309 4.32 -20.22 -17.30
N ALA A 310 4.06 -21.42 -16.80
CA ALA A 310 2.91 -22.24 -17.22
C ALA A 310 1.58 -21.67 -16.74
N GLU A 311 1.50 -21.28 -15.46
CA GLU A 311 0.25 -20.85 -14.85
C GLU A 311 -0.06 -19.36 -15.08
N TYR A 312 0.97 -18.51 -15.15
CA TYR A 312 0.80 -17.05 -15.19
C TYR A 312 1.47 -16.36 -16.37
N GLY A 313 2.19 -17.08 -17.21
CA GLY A 313 3.00 -16.49 -18.30
C GLY A 313 4.18 -15.64 -17.80
N VAL A 314 4.38 -15.56 -16.47
CA VAL A 314 5.45 -14.79 -15.84
C VAL A 314 6.80 -15.42 -16.11
N THR A 315 7.79 -14.60 -16.48
CA THR A 315 9.16 -15.05 -16.73
C THR A 315 10.02 -14.80 -15.48
N LEU A 316 10.53 -15.86 -14.85
CA LEU A 316 11.58 -15.79 -13.86
C LEU A 316 12.93 -15.70 -14.60
N LEU A 317 13.58 -14.53 -14.54
CA LEU A 317 14.79 -14.24 -15.30
C LEU A 317 16.03 -14.91 -14.71
N GLY A 318 16.14 -14.96 -13.38
CA GLY A 318 17.24 -15.59 -12.65
C GLY A 318 17.40 -15.05 -11.23
N ARG A 319 18.38 -15.63 -10.51
CA ARG A 319 18.77 -15.19 -9.17
C ARG A 319 19.64 -13.93 -9.25
N LEU A 320 19.49 -13.00 -8.33
CA LEU A 320 20.36 -11.83 -8.21
C LEU A 320 21.74 -12.15 -7.62
N GLY A 321 21.86 -13.21 -6.82
CA GLY A 321 23.14 -13.68 -6.23
C GLY A 321 23.18 -13.58 -4.69
N PHE A 322 22.09 -13.20 -4.05
CA PHE A 322 21.94 -13.21 -2.59
C PHE A 322 20.58 -13.79 -2.21
N GLU A 323 20.42 -14.07 -0.92
CA GLU A 323 19.15 -14.47 -0.34
C GLU A 323 18.74 -13.54 0.81
N ASN A 324 17.44 -13.46 1.05
CA ASN A 324 16.84 -12.76 2.17
C ASN A 324 15.87 -13.68 2.90
N ALA A 325 16.45 -14.62 3.67
CA ALA A 325 15.70 -15.61 4.44
C ALA A 325 15.26 -15.03 5.79
N TYR A 326 14.15 -15.54 6.33
CA TYR A 326 13.83 -15.36 7.73
C TYR A 326 14.87 -16.07 8.59
N VAL A 327 15.35 -15.37 9.61
CA VAL A 327 16.27 -15.89 10.61
C VAL A 327 15.80 -15.45 12.00
N LEU A 328 16.11 -16.22 13.02
CA LEU A 328 15.95 -15.77 14.39
C LEU A 328 17.24 -15.10 14.84
N ALA A 329 17.14 -13.91 15.40
CA ALA A 329 18.30 -13.13 15.86
C ALA A 329 18.11 -12.65 17.30
N MET A 330 19.24 -12.53 18.01
CA MET A 330 19.32 -12.03 19.37
C MET A 330 20.45 -11.02 19.48
N ARG A 331 20.43 -10.16 20.49
CA ARG A 331 21.62 -9.36 20.82
C ARG A 331 22.77 -10.30 21.18
N GLN A 332 23.96 -10.07 20.63
CA GLN A 332 25.14 -10.92 20.80
C GLN A 332 25.48 -11.13 22.30
N GLN A 333 25.44 -10.07 23.07
CA GLN A 333 25.66 -10.16 24.52
C GLN A 333 24.65 -11.12 25.17
N ARG A 334 23.37 -10.98 24.89
CA ARG A 334 22.30 -11.81 25.48
C ARG A 334 22.38 -13.25 25.02
N ALA A 335 22.70 -13.50 23.75
CA ALA A 335 22.92 -14.84 23.21
C ALA A 335 24.10 -15.53 23.93
N SER A 336 25.21 -14.81 24.14
CA SER A 336 26.40 -15.30 24.84
C SER A 336 26.12 -15.60 26.32
N GLU A 337 25.41 -14.70 27.04
CA GLU A 337 25.01 -14.90 28.45
C GLU A 337 24.17 -16.17 28.63
N LEU A 338 23.31 -16.46 27.66
CA LEU A 338 22.41 -17.62 27.72
C LEU A 338 22.98 -18.89 27.09
N GLY A 339 24.15 -18.77 26.42
CA GLY A 339 24.78 -19.89 25.68
C GLY A 339 23.93 -20.33 24.48
N ILE A 340 23.27 -19.39 23.80
CA ILE A 340 22.39 -19.65 22.65
C ILE A 340 23.13 -19.25 21.37
N SER A 341 23.38 -20.21 20.48
CA SER A 341 23.96 -19.99 19.14
C SER A 341 23.12 -20.64 18.03
N ARG A 342 22.28 -21.58 18.39
CA ARG A 342 21.43 -22.36 17.47
C ARG A 342 19.99 -22.33 17.93
N ILE A 343 19.07 -22.61 17.02
CA ILE A 343 17.63 -22.68 17.35
C ILE A 343 17.34 -23.80 18.35
N ASP A 344 18.11 -24.90 18.35
CA ASP A 344 18.02 -25.95 19.38
C ASP A 344 18.31 -25.41 20.81
N ASP A 345 19.28 -24.54 20.96
CA ASP A 345 19.62 -23.90 22.24
C ASP A 345 18.49 -22.99 22.69
N LEU A 346 17.97 -22.18 21.73
CA LEU A 346 16.84 -21.29 21.96
C LEU A 346 15.60 -22.09 22.43
N ALA A 347 15.31 -23.21 21.79
CA ALA A 347 14.13 -24.01 22.08
C ALA A 347 14.07 -24.47 23.54
N ARG A 348 15.23 -24.78 24.13
CA ARG A 348 15.32 -25.18 25.55
C ARG A 348 14.99 -24.06 26.53
N ARG A 349 15.06 -22.81 26.09
CA ARG A 349 14.83 -21.61 26.93
C ARG A 349 13.72 -20.69 26.44
N ALA A 350 13.07 -21.02 25.33
CA ALA A 350 12.06 -20.17 24.70
C ALA A 350 10.92 -19.76 25.66
N GLY A 351 10.54 -20.67 26.60
CA GLY A 351 9.52 -20.41 27.61
C GLY A 351 9.87 -19.29 28.63
N GLU A 352 11.14 -18.86 28.69
CA GLU A 352 11.61 -17.75 29.52
C GLU A 352 11.72 -16.45 28.71
N LEU A 353 11.73 -16.55 27.38
CA LEU A 353 12.08 -15.47 26.45
C LEU A 353 10.85 -14.94 25.71
N SER A 354 10.98 -13.72 25.20
CA SER A 354 9.98 -13.04 24.38
C SER A 354 10.44 -12.95 22.90
N LEU A 355 9.50 -13.15 21.98
CA LEU A 355 9.71 -13.03 20.55
C LEU A 355 9.06 -11.75 20.03
N GLY A 356 9.80 -10.94 19.30
CA GLY A 356 9.29 -9.88 18.42
C GLY A 356 9.35 -10.36 16.97
N SER A 357 8.27 -10.17 16.20
CA SER A 357 8.26 -10.56 14.79
C SER A 357 7.64 -9.47 13.94
N ASP A 358 7.88 -9.52 12.62
CA ASP A 358 7.04 -8.77 11.71
C ASP A 358 5.60 -9.31 11.69
N ILE A 359 4.68 -8.48 11.16
CA ILE A 359 3.24 -8.79 11.21
C ILE A 359 2.89 -10.07 10.44
N GLU A 360 3.62 -10.37 9.35
CA GLU A 360 3.34 -11.53 8.50
C GLU A 360 3.91 -12.83 9.09
N PHE A 361 5.05 -12.78 9.80
CA PHE A 361 5.83 -13.96 10.17
C PHE A 361 5.05 -15.00 10.97
N LEU A 362 4.24 -14.56 11.95
CA LEU A 362 3.50 -15.48 12.83
C LEU A 362 2.41 -16.28 12.10
N ASP A 363 1.92 -15.75 10.96
CA ASP A 363 0.90 -16.41 10.13
C ASP A 363 1.53 -17.22 8.98
N ARG A 364 2.86 -17.17 8.82
CA ARG A 364 3.56 -17.82 7.72
C ARG A 364 3.84 -19.30 7.99
N PRO A 365 3.90 -20.13 6.92
CA PRO A 365 4.29 -21.55 7.04
C PRO A 365 5.65 -21.75 7.69
N GLU A 366 6.59 -20.81 7.52
CA GLU A 366 7.94 -20.88 8.11
C GLU A 366 7.90 -20.87 9.63
N TRP A 367 7.04 -20.06 10.24
CA TRP A 367 6.85 -20.08 11.69
C TRP A 367 6.23 -21.38 12.18
N ALA A 368 5.28 -21.92 11.43
CA ALA A 368 4.70 -23.23 11.74
C ALA A 368 5.77 -24.34 11.65
N ALA A 369 6.63 -24.31 10.62
CA ALA A 369 7.71 -25.25 10.43
C ALA A 369 8.77 -25.16 11.55
N LEU A 370 9.18 -23.95 11.95
CA LEU A 370 10.08 -23.71 13.08
C LEU A 370 9.51 -24.26 14.38
N LYS A 371 8.23 -23.98 14.67
CA LYS A 371 7.57 -24.54 15.86
C LYS A 371 7.54 -26.06 15.85
N GLN A 372 7.24 -26.64 14.69
CA GLN A 372 7.16 -28.11 14.56
C GLN A 372 8.54 -28.76 14.69
N SER A 373 9.57 -28.18 14.05
CA SER A 373 10.92 -28.74 14.00
C SER A 373 11.67 -28.64 15.33
N TYR A 374 11.45 -27.54 16.08
CA TYR A 374 12.21 -27.23 17.29
C TYR A 374 11.37 -27.18 18.56
N GLY A 375 10.04 -27.29 18.46
CA GLY A 375 9.17 -27.19 19.64
C GLY A 375 9.13 -25.81 20.28
N LEU A 376 9.34 -24.75 19.52
CA LEU A 376 9.43 -23.38 20.03
C LEU A 376 8.15 -22.91 20.71
N GLN A 377 8.24 -22.54 21.99
CA GLN A 377 7.16 -21.99 22.81
C GLN A 377 7.69 -20.80 23.59
N PHE A 378 7.51 -19.57 23.06
CA PHE A 378 7.93 -18.36 23.74
C PHE A 378 6.96 -17.96 24.85
N ARG A 379 7.49 -17.33 25.90
CA ARG A 379 6.69 -16.75 27.00
C ARG A 379 5.68 -15.72 26.48
N GLN A 380 6.11 -14.87 25.57
CA GLN A 380 5.31 -13.83 24.94
C GLN A 380 5.73 -13.65 23.47
N GLN A 381 4.78 -13.25 22.62
CA GLN A 381 5.01 -12.97 21.22
C GLN A 381 4.37 -11.61 20.88
N PHE A 382 5.12 -10.77 20.19
CA PHE A 382 4.71 -9.43 19.81
C PHE A 382 4.90 -9.25 18.31
N SER A 383 3.93 -8.58 17.66
CA SER A 383 4.04 -8.20 16.25
C SER A 383 4.42 -6.73 16.12
N TYR A 384 5.38 -6.45 15.28
CA TYR A 384 5.92 -5.12 15.01
C TYR A 384 5.95 -4.84 13.51
N ASN A 385 5.97 -3.57 13.14
CA ASN A 385 6.55 -3.19 11.86
C ASN A 385 8.05 -3.57 11.87
N PRO A 386 8.63 -4.07 10.76
CA PRO A 386 10.03 -4.50 10.70
C PRO A 386 11.03 -3.49 11.30
N THR A 387 10.80 -2.21 11.10
CA THR A 387 11.62 -1.13 11.66
C THR A 387 11.63 -1.11 13.18
N PHE A 388 10.44 -1.16 13.80
CA PHE A 388 10.31 -1.13 15.26
C PHE A 388 10.69 -2.44 15.94
N MET A 389 10.72 -3.54 15.20
CA MET A 389 11.13 -4.85 15.68
C MET A 389 12.60 -4.85 16.15
N TYR A 390 13.51 -4.29 15.35
CA TYR A 390 14.93 -4.17 15.71
C TYR A 390 15.13 -3.24 16.92
N ARG A 391 14.38 -2.15 16.99
CA ARG A 391 14.43 -1.25 18.16
C ARG A 391 13.95 -1.96 19.44
N ALA A 392 12.87 -2.74 19.37
CA ALA A 392 12.39 -3.52 20.52
C ALA A 392 13.42 -4.54 21.02
N LEU A 393 14.24 -5.10 20.10
CA LEU A 393 15.37 -5.96 20.47
C LEU A 393 16.50 -5.14 21.12
N ALA A 394 16.88 -4.01 20.53
CA ALA A 394 17.94 -3.14 21.08
C ALA A 394 17.60 -2.64 22.49
N ASP A 395 16.36 -2.21 22.71
CA ASP A 395 15.86 -1.73 24.01
C ASP A 395 15.63 -2.85 25.03
N GLY A 396 15.75 -4.12 24.62
CA GLY A 396 15.50 -5.28 25.50
C GLY A 396 14.03 -5.55 25.82
N THR A 397 13.11 -4.93 25.09
CA THR A 397 11.66 -5.22 25.18
C THR A 397 11.35 -6.63 24.73
N VAL A 398 12.10 -7.15 23.77
CA VAL A 398 12.07 -8.54 23.33
C VAL A 398 13.49 -9.13 23.37
N ASP A 399 13.57 -10.47 23.54
CA ASP A 399 14.84 -11.19 23.61
C ASP A 399 15.29 -11.72 22.23
N VAL A 400 14.34 -12.06 21.36
CA VAL A 400 14.53 -12.67 20.06
C VAL A 400 13.68 -11.95 19.03
N ILE A 401 14.16 -11.82 17.80
CA ILE A 401 13.37 -11.29 16.67
C ILE A 401 13.41 -12.23 15.47
N SER A 402 12.35 -12.15 14.62
CA SER A 402 12.34 -12.70 13.27
C SER A 402 13.04 -11.72 12.32
N ALA A 403 14.35 -11.81 12.23
CA ALA A 403 15.15 -10.92 11.38
C ALA A 403 15.21 -11.41 9.92
N TYR A 404 15.80 -10.60 9.06
CA TYR A 404 16.06 -10.94 7.67
C TYR A 404 17.56 -11.09 7.43
N SER A 405 17.99 -12.17 6.78
CA SER A 405 19.42 -12.50 6.61
C SER A 405 20.23 -11.44 5.86
N SER A 406 19.59 -10.62 5.03
CA SER A 406 20.22 -9.52 4.29
C SER A 406 20.14 -8.15 5.00
N ASP A 407 19.55 -8.08 6.20
CA ASP A 407 19.43 -6.82 6.93
C ASP A 407 20.78 -6.34 7.46
N GLY A 408 21.12 -5.08 7.13
CA GLY A 408 22.40 -4.47 7.54
C GLY A 408 22.53 -4.25 9.04
N ARG A 409 21.40 -4.12 9.76
CA ARG A 409 21.35 -3.96 11.21
C ARG A 409 21.88 -5.17 11.96
N ILE A 410 21.88 -6.36 11.34
CA ILE A 410 22.48 -7.56 11.95
C ILE A 410 23.95 -7.30 12.34
N ALA A 411 24.72 -6.72 11.45
CA ALA A 411 26.14 -6.42 11.72
C ALA A 411 26.32 -5.11 12.50
N ALA A 412 25.45 -4.11 12.26
CA ALA A 412 25.55 -2.78 12.87
C ALA A 412 25.16 -2.79 14.36
N ASP A 413 24.22 -3.63 14.75
CA ASP A 413 23.68 -3.71 16.11
C ASP A 413 24.24 -4.93 16.89
N ASP A 414 25.33 -5.52 16.39
CA ASP A 414 25.99 -6.71 16.99
C ASP A 414 24.96 -7.82 17.32
N LEU A 415 24.17 -8.22 16.31
CA LEU A 415 23.22 -9.30 16.47
C LEU A 415 23.80 -10.65 16.11
N THR A 416 23.48 -11.66 16.89
CA THR A 416 23.74 -13.06 16.59
C THR A 416 22.56 -13.66 15.85
N VAL A 417 22.77 -14.10 14.62
CA VAL A 417 21.84 -14.95 13.88
C VAL A 417 21.96 -16.36 14.37
N LEU A 418 20.85 -16.97 14.75
CA LEU A 418 20.83 -18.36 15.23
C LEU A 418 20.88 -19.34 14.06
N GLU A 419 21.72 -20.36 14.15
CA GLU A 419 21.81 -21.41 13.15
C GLU A 419 20.53 -22.27 13.14
N ASP A 420 20.06 -22.63 11.94
CA ASP A 420 18.93 -23.54 11.69
C ASP A 420 19.42 -24.92 11.21
N PRO A 421 19.89 -25.82 12.09
CA PRO A 421 20.43 -27.11 11.69
C PRO A 421 19.40 -28.09 11.14
N HIS A 422 18.11 -27.89 11.43
CA HIS A 422 17.04 -28.71 10.86
C HIS A 422 16.54 -28.19 9.51
N HIS A 423 17.10 -27.08 9.02
CA HIS A 423 16.68 -26.43 7.76
C HIS A 423 15.17 -26.22 7.70
N ALA A 424 14.57 -25.74 8.80
CA ALA A 424 13.13 -25.51 8.90
C ALA A 424 12.64 -24.32 8.09
N VAL A 425 13.57 -23.40 7.74
CA VAL A 425 13.27 -22.26 6.87
C VAL A 425 13.76 -22.55 5.46
N PRO A 426 12.93 -22.38 4.41
CA PRO A 426 13.34 -22.59 3.02
C PRO A 426 14.37 -21.55 2.55
N ASN A 427 15.03 -21.84 1.43
CA ASN A 427 15.90 -20.87 0.76
C ASN A 427 15.11 -19.70 0.18
N TYR A 428 15.64 -18.49 0.34
CA TYR A 428 15.02 -17.26 -0.10
C TYR A 428 15.91 -16.50 -1.09
N ASP A 429 16.32 -17.17 -2.19
CA ASP A 429 17.04 -16.50 -3.27
C ASP A 429 16.24 -15.33 -3.82
N ALA A 430 16.84 -14.14 -3.87
CA ALA A 430 16.26 -13.00 -4.56
C ALA A 430 16.25 -13.26 -6.08
N VAL A 431 15.06 -13.22 -6.68
CA VAL A 431 14.84 -13.51 -8.11
C VAL A 431 14.14 -12.36 -8.80
N VAL A 432 14.49 -12.12 -10.07
CA VAL A 432 13.83 -11.11 -10.88
C VAL A 432 12.70 -11.75 -11.68
N LEU A 433 11.51 -11.17 -11.57
CA LEU A 433 10.32 -11.59 -12.30
C LEU A 433 9.93 -10.53 -13.33
N MET A 434 9.50 -10.98 -14.50
CA MET A 434 9.00 -10.14 -15.60
C MET A 434 7.58 -10.54 -15.97
N ALA A 435 6.74 -9.53 -16.20
CA ALA A 435 5.34 -9.72 -16.59
C ALA A 435 5.17 -10.47 -17.92
N PRO A 436 4.02 -11.15 -18.15
CA PRO A 436 3.73 -11.84 -19.39
C PRO A 436 3.90 -10.98 -20.64
N LYS A 437 3.37 -9.74 -20.61
CA LYS A 437 3.49 -8.78 -21.73
C LYS A 437 4.93 -8.33 -22.01
N ARG A 438 5.89 -8.59 -21.11
CA ARG A 438 7.30 -8.19 -21.19
C ARG A 438 8.25 -9.38 -21.40
N ALA A 439 7.71 -10.58 -21.56
CA ALA A 439 8.53 -11.80 -21.66
C ALA A 439 9.67 -11.69 -22.69
N ASP A 440 9.42 -11.04 -23.81
CA ASP A 440 10.37 -10.89 -24.90
C ASP A 440 10.85 -9.44 -25.12
N ASP A 441 10.64 -8.56 -24.10
CA ASP A 441 11.06 -7.16 -24.18
C ASP A 441 12.60 -7.04 -24.10
N PRO A 442 13.27 -6.65 -25.22
CA PRO A 442 14.72 -6.64 -25.26
C PRO A 442 15.35 -5.52 -24.42
N VAL A 443 14.63 -4.43 -24.20
CA VAL A 443 15.11 -3.30 -23.37
C VAL A 443 15.12 -3.71 -21.92
N LEU A 444 14.01 -4.29 -21.44
CA LEU A 444 13.88 -4.77 -20.07
C LEU A 444 14.91 -5.89 -19.79
N ARG A 445 15.01 -6.89 -20.66
CA ARG A 445 16.01 -7.96 -20.51
C ARG A 445 17.45 -7.42 -20.46
N ARG A 446 17.80 -6.51 -21.34
CA ARG A 446 19.15 -5.91 -21.37
C ARG A 446 19.44 -5.09 -20.10
N ALA A 447 18.45 -4.42 -19.55
CA ALA A 447 18.58 -3.68 -18.29
C ALA A 447 18.76 -4.61 -17.08
N LEU A 448 18.07 -5.75 -17.04
CA LEU A 448 18.03 -6.67 -15.90
C LEU A 448 19.14 -7.73 -15.92
N GLN A 449 19.57 -8.19 -17.11
CA GLN A 449 20.55 -9.27 -17.25
C GLN A 449 21.87 -9.04 -16.47
N PRO A 450 22.45 -7.81 -16.41
CA PRO A 450 23.67 -7.56 -15.67
C PRO A 450 23.50 -7.68 -14.14
N LEU A 451 22.27 -7.72 -13.63
CA LEU A 451 22.00 -7.87 -12.20
C LEU A 451 22.00 -9.34 -11.77
N ILE A 452 21.83 -10.26 -12.74
CA ILE A 452 21.73 -11.70 -12.47
C ILE A 452 23.10 -12.22 -12.00
N GLY A 453 23.13 -12.75 -10.76
CA GLY A 453 24.34 -13.27 -10.10
C GLY A 453 25.33 -12.21 -9.62
N ALA A 454 25.02 -10.91 -9.77
CA ALA A 454 25.99 -9.83 -9.49
C ALA A 454 25.98 -9.31 -8.05
N LEU A 455 24.90 -9.55 -7.31
CA LEU A 455 24.71 -9.03 -5.96
C LEU A 455 25.10 -10.08 -4.91
N SER A 456 26.12 -9.81 -4.09
CA SER A 456 26.37 -10.64 -2.92
C SER A 456 25.55 -10.15 -1.70
N VAL A 457 25.36 -11.02 -0.70
CA VAL A 457 24.63 -10.67 0.52
C VAL A 457 25.31 -9.53 1.27
N GLU A 458 26.66 -9.47 1.25
CA GLU A 458 27.43 -8.42 1.92
C GLU A 458 27.18 -7.06 1.26
N LYS A 459 27.16 -7.01 -0.09
CA LYS A 459 26.85 -5.77 -0.82
C LYS A 459 25.41 -5.30 -0.54
N MET A 460 24.48 -6.26 -0.45
CA MET A 460 23.09 -5.94 -0.17
C MET A 460 22.90 -5.46 1.27
N ARG A 461 23.52 -6.13 2.27
CA ARG A 461 23.56 -5.67 3.67
C ARG A 461 24.12 -4.25 3.78
N ALA A 462 25.23 -3.96 3.11
CA ALA A 462 25.81 -2.61 3.11
C ALA A 462 24.84 -1.57 2.54
N ALA A 463 24.15 -1.88 1.45
CA ALA A 463 23.17 -0.97 0.86
C ALA A 463 21.92 -0.79 1.76
N ASN A 464 21.42 -1.86 2.36
CA ASN A 464 20.31 -1.82 3.32
C ASN A 464 20.68 -0.96 4.54
N TYR A 465 21.88 -1.16 5.08
CA TYR A 465 22.35 -0.40 6.23
C TYR A 465 22.40 1.12 5.95
N GLU A 466 22.84 1.52 4.76
CA GLU A 466 22.90 2.94 4.39
C GLU A 466 21.51 3.61 4.41
N VAL A 467 20.45 2.85 4.16
CA VAL A 467 19.06 3.35 4.23
C VAL A 467 18.49 3.28 5.65
N ASP A 468 18.84 2.23 6.41
CA ASP A 468 18.20 1.93 7.69
C ASP A 468 18.95 2.48 8.91
N LYS A 469 20.24 2.85 8.79
CA LYS A 469 21.06 3.43 9.89
C LYS A 469 20.43 4.70 10.47
N GLU A 470 20.66 4.99 11.75
CA GLU A 470 20.02 6.12 12.43
C GLU A 470 20.52 7.50 11.96
N VAL A 471 21.80 7.64 11.69
CA VAL A 471 22.46 8.91 11.34
C VAL A 471 23.05 8.87 9.95
N GLY A 472 22.84 9.92 9.18
CA GLY A 472 23.38 10.04 7.82
C GLY A 472 22.76 9.08 6.83
N LYS A 473 21.45 8.80 6.96
CA LYS A 473 20.68 7.94 6.07
C LYS A 473 20.80 8.37 4.62
N MET A 474 20.92 7.40 3.73
CA MET A 474 20.79 7.59 2.30
C MET A 474 19.34 7.34 1.85
N SER A 475 18.91 8.00 0.79
CA SER A 475 17.67 7.59 0.11
C SER A 475 17.88 6.24 -0.60
N PRO A 476 16.82 5.45 -0.83
CA PRO A 476 16.91 4.21 -1.60
C PRO A 476 17.58 4.39 -2.96
N ALA A 477 17.34 5.52 -3.65
CA ALA A 477 17.96 5.85 -4.92
C ALA A 477 19.49 6.07 -4.79
N GLN A 478 19.94 6.73 -3.71
CA GLN A 478 21.38 6.92 -3.44
C GLN A 478 22.06 5.58 -3.10
N ALA A 479 21.41 4.76 -2.28
CA ALA A 479 21.92 3.43 -1.95
C ALA A 479 21.96 2.52 -3.19
N ALA A 480 20.96 2.58 -4.07
CA ALA A 480 20.92 1.88 -5.35
C ALA A 480 22.08 2.30 -6.28
N ALA A 481 22.39 3.60 -6.34
CA ALA A 481 23.53 4.10 -7.11
C ALA A 481 24.87 3.59 -6.54
N GLY A 482 25.02 3.56 -5.20
CA GLY A 482 26.18 2.96 -4.52
C GLY A 482 26.30 1.45 -4.81
N LEU A 483 25.19 0.73 -4.74
CA LEU A 483 25.11 -0.70 -5.03
C LEU A 483 25.47 -0.98 -6.50
N ALA A 484 24.94 -0.22 -7.46
CA ALA A 484 25.30 -0.32 -8.88
C ALA A 484 26.82 -0.19 -9.07
N LYS A 485 27.42 0.84 -8.48
CA LYS A 485 28.87 1.08 -8.54
C LYS A 485 29.68 -0.07 -7.95
N SER A 486 29.21 -0.66 -6.84
CA SER A 486 29.90 -1.79 -6.18
C SER A 486 29.94 -3.06 -7.03
N ILE A 487 29.06 -3.20 -8.02
CA ILE A 487 29.01 -4.32 -8.96
C ILE A 487 29.53 -3.95 -10.36
N GLY A 488 30.21 -2.80 -10.48
CA GLY A 488 30.80 -2.35 -11.74
C GLY A 488 29.82 -1.80 -12.77
N LEU A 489 28.61 -1.46 -12.36
CA LEU A 489 27.61 -0.81 -13.21
C LEU A 489 27.65 0.71 -13.02
N SER A 490 27.40 1.44 -14.10
CA SER A 490 27.21 2.89 -14.00
C SER A 490 25.94 3.18 -13.18
N PRO A 491 25.98 4.16 -12.27
CA PRO A 491 24.83 4.54 -11.43
C PRO A 491 23.67 5.15 -12.24
#